data_67ed40b2b1b5715816b8dc3f20089f5c
#
_entry.id   67ed40b2b1b5715816b8dc3f20089f5c
#
_cell.length_a   1.000
_cell.length_b   1.000
_cell.length_c   1.000
_cell.angle_alpha   90.00
_cell.angle_beta   90.00
_cell.angle_gamma   90.00
#
_symmetry.space_group_name_H-M   'P 1'
#
loop_
_entity.id
_entity.type
_entity.pdbx_description
1 polymer ?
#
loop_
_entity_poly.entity_id
_entity_poly.type
_entity_poly.pdbx_seq_one_letter_code
_entity_poly.pdbx_strand_id
1 'polypeptide(L)'
;MKPIPFGAYPFPIPDSVLVAEYNSTLAAMSLPVGTKVVTITANAQSWVHPSSTGVLANSTSVTGGGASVSLPVDVPKTYNVEGTTVLSFISGSTVTRLACIECFGAI
;
A
#
# COMPACT_ATOMS: atom_id res chain seq x y z
N MET A 1 -30.22 13.98 -3.18
CA MET A 1 -29.75 12.64 -3.47
C MET A 1 -30.73 11.63 -2.88
N LYS A 2 -31.00 10.61 -3.64
CA LYS A 2 -31.87 9.56 -3.15
C LYS A 2 -31.15 8.77 -2.05
N PRO A 3 -31.79 8.54 -0.92
CA PRO A 3 -31.17 7.73 0.12
C PRO A 3 -30.89 6.32 -0.38
N ILE A 4 -29.78 5.80 0.05
CA ILE A 4 -29.46 4.41 -0.22
C ILE A 4 -30.31 3.56 0.70
N PRO A 5 -30.89 2.47 0.21
CA PRO A 5 -31.63 1.55 1.06
C PRO A 5 -30.83 1.20 2.30
N PHE A 6 -31.49 1.11 3.40
CA PHE A 6 -30.89 0.83 4.71
C PHE A 6 -30.00 1.94 5.24
N GLY A 7 -30.06 3.15 4.65
CA GLY A 7 -29.24 4.26 5.11
C GLY A 7 -27.75 4.06 4.92
N ALA A 8 -27.36 3.05 4.18
CA ALA A 8 -25.95 2.76 3.97
C ALA A 8 -25.40 3.60 2.83
N TYR A 9 -24.11 3.95 2.94
CA TYR A 9 -23.39 4.52 1.82
C TYR A 9 -22.92 3.42 0.87
N PRO A 10 -22.77 3.74 -0.43
CA PRO A 10 -22.20 2.76 -1.35
C PRO A 10 -20.83 2.34 -0.86
N PHE A 11 -20.49 1.07 -1.07
CA PHE A 11 -19.13 0.63 -0.85
C PHE A 11 -18.18 1.40 -1.78
N PRO A 12 -17.07 1.90 -1.27
CA PRO A 12 -16.05 2.44 -2.17
C PRO A 12 -15.49 1.30 -3.00
N ILE A 13 -15.60 1.45 -4.31
CA ILE A 13 -15.09 0.44 -5.24
C ILE A 13 -13.78 0.96 -5.79
N PRO A 14 -12.68 0.22 -5.60
CA PRO A 14 -11.40 0.65 -6.15
C PRO A 14 -11.39 0.60 -7.66
N ASP A 15 -10.63 1.49 -8.28
CA ASP A 15 -10.41 1.47 -9.72
C ASP A 15 -9.58 0.26 -10.12
N SER A 16 -8.69 -0.16 -9.26
CA SER A 16 -7.80 -1.29 -9.48
C SER A 16 -7.45 -1.94 -8.17
N VAL A 17 -7.22 -3.24 -8.22
CA VAL A 17 -6.68 -4.00 -7.09
C VAL A 17 -5.40 -4.65 -7.54
N LEU A 18 -4.32 -4.40 -6.84
CA LEU A 18 -3.01 -4.94 -7.14
C LEU A 18 -2.55 -5.83 -6.00
N VAL A 19 -1.69 -6.78 -6.33
CA VAL A 19 -1.03 -7.62 -5.33
C VAL A 19 0.46 -7.46 -5.47
N ALA A 20 1.11 -7.03 -4.39
CA ALA A 20 2.56 -6.95 -4.32
C ALA A 20 3.09 -8.24 -3.70
N GLU A 21 4.13 -8.81 -4.31
CA GLU A 21 4.86 -9.94 -3.76
C GLU A 21 6.25 -9.47 -3.37
N TYR A 22 6.65 -9.73 -2.15
CA TYR A 22 7.94 -9.26 -1.63
C TYR A 22 8.41 -10.13 -0.49
N ASN A 23 9.67 -9.96 -0.14
CA ASN A 23 10.27 -10.65 1.00
C ASN A 23 11.23 -9.68 1.70
N SER A 24 12.36 -10.14 2.18
CA SER A 24 13.37 -9.27 2.78
C SER A 24 14.18 -8.49 1.75
N THR A 25 13.96 -8.73 0.47
CA THR A 25 14.54 -7.95 -0.61
C THR A 25 13.48 -6.93 -1.06
N LEU A 26 13.94 -5.72 -1.31
CA LEU A 26 13.09 -4.64 -1.79
C LEU A 26 12.33 -5.03 -3.05
N ALA A 27 11.04 -4.77 -3.06
CA ALA A 27 10.23 -4.92 -4.27
C ALA A 27 9.48 -3.61 -4.52
N ALA A 28 9.62 -3.08 -5.71
CA ALA A 28 8.94 -1.87 -6.15
C ALA A 28 7.78 -2.23 -7.06
N MET A 29 6.71 -1.46 -6.95
CA MET A 29 5.51 -1.65 -7.74
C MET A 29 5.00 -0.31 -8.24
N SER A 30 4.68 -0.24 -9.53
CA SER A 30 4.10 0.97 -10.10
C SER A 30 2.61 1.05 -9.79
N LEU A 31 2.15 2.23 -9.47
CA LEU A 31 0.74 2.51 -9.29
C LEU A 31 0.11 2.88 -10.63
N PRO A 32 -1.16 2.53 -10.85
CA PRO A 32 -1.88 3.01 -12.03
C PRO A 32 -1.90 4.53 -12.09
N VAL A 33 -1.86 5.06 -13.29
CA VAL A 33 -1.92 6.51 -13.50
C VAL A 33 -3.23 7.05 -12.93
N GLY A 34 -3.14 8.15 -12.22
CA GLY A 34 -4.31 8.77 -11.62
C GLY A 34 -4.68 8.28 -10.24
N THR A 35 -3.94 7.33 -9.67
CA THR A 35 -4.19 6.86 -8.32
C THR A 35 -3.90 7.98 -7.32
N LYS A 36 -4.84 8.25 -6.46
CA LYS A 36 -4.71 9.30 -5.43
C LYS A 36 -4.72 8.75 -4.01
N VAL A 37 -5.41 7.65 -3.81
CA VAL A 37 -5.53 7.01 -2.50
C VAL A 37 -5.36 5.51 -2.67
N VAL A 38 -4.67 4.90 -1.74
CA VAL A 38 -4.54 3.44 -1.71
C VAL A 38 -4.92 2.93 -0.33
N THR A 39 -5.51 1.74 -0.29
CA THR A 39 -5.68 0.99 0.94
C THR A 39 -4.86 -0.27 0.82
N ILE A 40 -3.94 -0.47 1.74
CA ILE A 40 -2.97 -1.56 1.71
C ILE A 40 -3.20 -2.48 2.89
N THR A 41 -3.29 -3.77 2.61
CA THR A 41 -3.38 -4.81 3.64
C THR A 41 -2.30 -5.84 3.37
N ALA A 42 -1.41 -6.05 4.32
CA ALA A 42 -0.32 -7.02 4.19
C ALA A 42 -0.62 -8.27 5.01
N ASN A 43 -0.18 -9.43 4.52
CA ASN A 43 -0.38 -10.69 5.24
C ASN A 43 0.72 -10.98 6.27
N ALA A 44 1.65 -10.07 6.44
CA ALA A 44 2.71 -10.15 7.44
C ALA A 44 3.19 -8.74 7.78
N GLN A 45 3.84 -8.60 8.93
CA GLN A 45 4.46 -7.32 9.27
C GLN A 45 5.41 -6.89 8.17
N SER A 46 5.18 -5.73 7.61
CA SER A 46 5.91 -5.21 6.46
C SER A 46 6.10 -3.71 6.57
N TRP A 47 6.84 -3.16 5.62
CA TRP A 47 7.03 -1.71 5.52
C TRP A 47 6.82 -1.30 4.08
N VAL A 48 6.22 -0.14 3.89
CA VAL A 48 5.99 0.44 2.58
C VAL A 48 6.57 1.84 2.54
N HIS A 49 7.12 2.21 1.40
CA HIS A 49 7.65 3.54 1.18
C HIS A 49 7.12 4.09 -0.15
N PRO A 50 6.44 5.22 -0.13
CA PRO A 50 6.01 5.87 -1.36
C PRO A 50 7.21 6.58 -1.98
N SER A 51 7.75 6.01 -3.05
CA SER A 51 8.95 6.54 -3.67
C SER A 51 8.93 6.33 -5.16
N SER A 52 9.24 7.36 -5.90
CA SER A 52 9.47 7.24 -7.33
C SER A 52 10.85 6.68 -7.65
N THR A 53 11.73 6.59 -6.68
CA THR A 53 13.09 6.09 -6.86
C THR A 53 13.30 4.69 -6.35
N GLY A 54 12.33 4.15 -5.63
CA GLY A 54 12.45 2.82 -5.05
C GLY A 54 13.37 2.73 -3.83
N VAL A 55 13.69 3.85 -3.23
CA VAL A 55 14.53 3.85 -2.02
C VAL A 55 13.67 3.51 -0.82
N LEU A 56 14.11 2.55 -0.04
CA LEU A 56 13.38 2.08 1.14
C LEU A 56 14.24 2.13 2.38
N ALA A 57 13.57 2.34 3.49
CA ALA A 57 14.16 2.04 4.76
C ALA A 57 14.26 0.52 4.92
N ASN A 58 15.33 0.07 5.53
CA ASN A 58 15.50 -1.33 5.83
C ASN A 58 14.52 -1.74 6.93
N SER A 59 13.83 -2.84 6.73
CA SER A 59 12.88 -3.37 7.70
C SER A 59 13.53 -3.79 9.02
N THR A 60 14.82 -4.08 9.01
CA THR A 60 15.54 -4.49 10.21
C THR A 60 16.17 -3.32 10.94
N SER A 61 16.15 -2.14 10.35
CA SER A 61 16.75 -0.95 10.92
C SER A 61 15.71 0.16 11.01
N VAL A 62 15.00 0.17 12.09
CA VAL A 62 14.02 1.22 12.36
C VAL A 62 14.69 2.57 12.46
N THR A 63 15.97 2.59 12.82
CA THR A 63 16.71 3.83 13.05
C THR A 63 17.33 4.42 11.80
N GLY A 64 17.60 3.63 10.79
CA GLY A 64 18.20 4.14 9.56
C GLY A 64 17.19 4.62 8.57
N GLY A 65 16.00 4.62 8.97
CA GLY A 65 15.01 4.46 8.13
C GLY A 65 14.68 5.54 7.19
N GLY A 66 14.72 6.22 6.82
CA GLY A 66 13.94 6.96 5.89
C GLY A 66 12.46 6.83 6.18
N ALA A 67 11.69 7.21 5.28
CA ALA A 67 10.27 7.45 5.47
C ALA A 67 9.38 6.21 5.23
N SER A 68 9.75 5.08 5.72
CA SER A 68 8.91 3.87 5.59
C SER A 68 7.79 3.85 6.60
N VAL A 69 6.66 3.33 6.18
CA VAL A 69 5.47 3.21 7.01
C VAL A 69 5.26 1.73 7.34
N SER A 70 4.99 1.46 8.61
CA SER A 70 4.71 0.11 9.07
C SER A 70 3.35 -0.36 8.59
N LEU A 71 3.30 -1.61 8.12
CA LEU A 71 2.07 -2.29 7.74
C LEU A 71 1.88 -3.48 8.69
N PRO A 72 1.02 -3.34 9.71
CA PRO A 72 0.71 -4.47 10.58
C PRO A 72 0.01 -5.59 9.81
N VAL A 73 0.13 -6.80 10.33
CA VAL A 73 -0.52 -7.98 9.77
C VAL A 73 -2.03 -7.80 9.71
N ASP A 74 -2.60 -8.01 8.52
CA ASP A 74 -4.05 -8.03 8.28
C ASP A 74 -4.80 -6.76 8.71
N VAL A 75 -4.10 -5.64 8.84
CA VAL A 75 -4.73 -4.37 9.18
C VAL A 75 -4.69 -3.45 7.96
N PRO A 76 -5.85 -3.08 7.40
CA PRO A 76 -5.88 -2.14 6.28
C PRO A 76 -5.37 -0.78 6.70
N LYS A 77 -4.55 -0.18 5.85
CA LYS A 77 -4.06 1.18 6.03
C LYS A 77 -4.33 1.98 4.76
N THR A 78 -4.85 3.17 4.93
CA THR A 78 -5.21 4.04 3.82
C THR A 78 -4.27 5.23 3.76
N TYR A 79 -3.72 5.50 2.58
CA TYR A 79 -2.75 6.56 2.36
C TYR A 79 -3.12 7.41 1.16
N ASN A 80 -2.87 8.70 1.27
CA ASN A 80 -2.89 9.59 0.12
C ASN A 80 -1.55 9.42 -0.62
N VAL A 81 -1.63 9.04 -1.89
CA VAL A 81 -0.45 8.81 -2.72
C VAL A 81 -0.39 9.75 -3.91
N GLU A 82 -1.11 10.85 -3.85
CA GLU A 82 -1.12 11.81 -4.95
C GLU A 82 0.31 12.30 -5.21
N GLY A 83 0.73 12.23 -6.46
CA GLY A 83 2.09 12.55 -6.84
C GLY A 83 3.06 11.38 -6.70
N THR A 84 2.65 10.27 -6.13
CA THR A 84 3.47 9.07 -6.01
C THR A 84 3.14 8.11 -7.14
N THR A 85 4.16 7.60 -7.81
CA THR A 85 4.00 6.67 -8.92
C THR A 85 4.46 5.25 -8.59
N VAL A 86 5.24 5.08 -7.54
CA VAL A 86 5.82 3.80 -7.16
C VAL A 86 5.68 3.62 -5.66
N LEU A 87 5.30 2.42 -5.25
CA LEU A 87 5.37 1.97 -3.87
C LEU A 87 6.42 0.88 -3.77
N SER A 88 7.20 0.93 -2.72
CA SER A 88 8.21 -0.09 -2.44
C SER A 88 7.87 -0.80 -1.15
N PHE A 89 8.05 -2.12 -1.14
CA PHE A 89 7.67 -2.99 -0.03
C PHE A 89 8.87 -3.82 0.43
N ILE A 90 8.91 -4.10 1.72
CA ILE A 90 9.89 -5.00 2.30
C ILE A 90 9.30 -5.63 3.56
N SER A 91 9.71 -6.86 3.84
CA SER A 91 9.39 -7.53 5.10
C SER A 91 10.67 -7.99 5.78
N GLY A 92 10.56 -8.48 7.00
CA GLY A 92 11.70 -9.02 7.73
C GLY A 92 11.98 -10.49 7.44
N SER A 93 11.26 -11.10 6.52
CA SER A 93 11.34 -12.54 6.27
C SER A 93 11.78 -12.83 4.84
N THR A 94 12.51 -13.93 4.65
CA THR A 94 12.86 -14.43 3.33
C THR A 94 11.68 -15.14 2.66
N VAL A 95 10.65 -15.45 3.41
CA VAL A 95 9.42 -16.05 2.86
C VAL A 95 8.66 -14.98 2.09
N THR A 96 8.09 -15.36 0.94
CA THR A 96 7.27 -14.45 0.14
C THR A 96 6.06 -13.98 0.93
N ARG A 97 5.87 -12.68 0.95
CA ARG A 97 4.73 -12.00 1.57
C ARG A 97 3.90 -11.31 0.51
N LEU A 98 2.64 -11.09 0.81
CA LEU A 98 1.71 -10.46 -0.11
C LEU A 98 1.07 -9.24 0.54
N ALA A 99 0.90 -8.20 -0.25
CA ALA A 99 0.09 -7.06 0.13
C ALA A 99 -0.96 -6.81 -0.94
N CYS A 100 -2.18 -6.64 -0.51
CA CYS A 100 -3.28 -6.25 -1.39
C CYS A 100 -3.38 -4.73 -1.38
N ILE A 101 -3.41 -4.13 -2.57
CA ILE A 101 -3.45 -2.69 -2.73
C ILE A 101 -4.69 -2.31 -3.52
N GLU A 102 -5.62 -1.68 -2.84
CA GLU A 102 -6.81 -1.14 -3.49
C GLU A 102 -6.53 0.29 -3.89
N CYS A 103 -6.62 0.59 -5.17
CA CYS A 103 -6.27 1.89 -5.73
C CYS A 103 -7.51 2.69 -6.06
N PHE A 104 -7.59 3.90 -5.55
CA PHE A 104 -8.70 4.81 -5.79
C PHE A 104 -8.18 6.04 -6.54
N GLY A 105 -8.85 6.35 -7.62
CA GLY A 105 -8.49 7.49 -8.45
C GLY A 105 -9.09 8.80 -8.00
N ALA A 106 -9.16 9.71 -8.93
CA ALA A 106 -9.79 10.99 -8.72
C ALA A 106 -11.29 10.81 -8.54
N ILE A 107 -11.80 11.44 -7.54
CA ILE A 107 -13.23 11.49 -7.28
C ILE A 107 -13.75 12.84 -7.70
#